data_659044fd202ccaa59e44f44562ad4197
#
_entry.id   659044fd202ccaa59e44f44562ad4197
#
_cell.length_a   1.000
_cell.length_b   1.000
_cell.length_c   1.000
_cell.angle_alpha   90.00
_cell.angle_beta   90.00
_cell.angle_gamma   90.00
#
_symmetry.space_group_name_H-M   'P 1'
#
loop_
_entity.id
_entity.type
_entity.pdbx_description
1 polymer ?
#
loop_
_entity_poly.entity_id
_entity_poly.type
_entity_poly.pdbx_seq_one_letter_code
_entity_poly.pdbx_strand_id
1 'polypeptide(L)'
;MWHNMAMTRLWFRCGLAVFLLVLAGSAFAAPRLERERCTFKPPRGDRIECFTLIVPENREQPEGREVRLKVAVLKAKRTVGAEPLIYLSGGPGDAPLMASSPGADALAEGDWWNETAAIRRRRDVVILSQRGAGGATPNLDCFDPRTTDPAKARRRAVTEQQERDILVRCRAGLDKRKIDLAMYTTPALADDVSDLASAMSLAKINIYGVSYGTRWGLEVMRRYPDLVRAAVLDGVYPPQVNGEQNEPEIVRQAFEQLYAECTADPLCRERHPGLRSAVEGKIDAAERAPVELTLQLEDGPHPVRLDGSKFLMVLLHMMREGEAALIPETVAAVQRGDVRLLKMFAEDLESNDGGLLEQNAQQFDGLYNSIECRETWATVDRAARRKMIETSGVYGFNARTSKSPAFCPVWRVPAAPATERQPVKAAVPTLLLSGTFDWLTPPAWGREAARY
;
A
#
# COMPACT_ATOMS: atom_id res chain seq x y z
N MET A 1 -79.72 -37.73 54.56
CA MET A 1 -79.91 -38.78 53.57
C MET A 1 -78.80 -38.66 52.62
N TRP A 2 -77.77 -39.50 52.82
CA TRP A 2 -77.36 -40.67 52.12
C TRP A 2 -77.19 -40.38 50.56
N HIS A 3 -76.07 -40.58 49.81
CA HIS A 3 -75.03 -41.56 49.75
C HIS A 3 -73.89 -40.97 48.88
N ASN A 4 -72.64 -41.13 49.26
CA ASN A 4 -71.62 -42.12 48.88
C ASN A 4 -71.09 -42.13 47.45
N MET A 5 -69.78 -41.93 47.40
CA MET A 5 -68.71 -42.69 46.67
C MET A 5 -68.59 -42.35 45.17
N ALA A 6 -67.40 -42.11 44.64
CA ALA A 6 -66.18 -42.82 44.75
C ALA A 6 -64.96 -41.99 44.24
N MET A 7 -63.85 -42.25 44.88
CA MET A 7 -62.52 -41.76 44.44
C MET A 7 -62.07 -42.45 43.19
N THR A 8 -61.57 -41.77 42.23
CA THR A 8 -60.58 -42.28 41.26
C THR A 8 -59.44 -41.28 41.15
N ARG A 9 -58.28 -41.72 41.64
CA ARG A 9 -56.99 -41.05 41.52
C ARG A 9 -56.53 -41.18 40.10
N LEU A 10 -56.45 -40.05 39.36
CA LEU A 10 -55.72 -39.96 38.12
C LEU A 10 -54.35 -39.33 38.38
N TRP A 11 -53.32 -40.10 38.27
CA TRP A 11 -51.94 -39.65 38.34
C TRP A 11 -51.60 -38.88 37.08
N PHE A 12 -51.50 -37.56 37.17
CA PHE A 12 -50.86 -36.73 36.14
C PHE A 12 -49.34 -36.85 36.27
N ARG A 13 -48.72 -37.65 35.42
CA ARG A 13 -47.29 -37.61 35.21
C ARG A 13 -47.00 -36.35 34.38
N CYS A 14 -46.55 -35.25 35.00
CA CYS A 14 -45.92 -34.14 34.36
C CYS A 14 -44.51 -34.60 33.88
N GLY A 15 -44.43 -34.96 32.62
CA GLY A 15 -43.14 -35.12 31.95
C GLY A 15 -42.52 -33.75 31.73
N LEU A 16 -41.48 -33.43 32.51
CA LEU A 16 -40.63 -32.25 32.30
C LEU A 16 -39.77 -32.51 31.06
N ALA A 17 -40.24 -32.09 29.88
CA ALA A 17 -39.42 -32.06 28.69
C ALA A 17 -38.42 -30.88 28.84
N VAL A 18 -37.23 -31.18 29.31
CA VAL A 18 -36.09 -30.24 29.25
C VAL A 18 -35.71 -30.08 27.78
N PHE A 19 -36.15 -28.98 27.15
CA PHE A 19 -35.64 -28.54 25.89
C PHE A 19 -34.23 -28.01 26.13
N LEU A 20 -33.22 -28.84 25.94
CA LEU A 20 -31.85 -28.40 25.75
C LEU A 20 -31.79 -27.64 24.43
N LEU A 21 -31.95 -26.31 24.49
CA LEU A 21 -31.52 -25.39 23.47
C LEU A 21 -29.99 -25.53 23.37
N VAL A 22 -29.51 -26.38 22.49
CA VAL A 22 -28.13 -26.33 22.01
C VAL A 22 -28.02 -25.04 21.22
N LEU A 23 -27.57 -23.96 21.89
CA LEU A 23 -27.02 -22.81 21.22
C LEU A 23 -25.79 -23.33 20.47
N ALA A 24 -25.99 -23.73 19.22
CA ALA A 24 -24.89 -23.83 18.25
C ALA A 24 -24.34 -22.42 18.07
N GLY A 25 -23.52 -22.00 19.03
CA GLY A 25 -22.63 -20.85 18.80
C GLY A 25 -21.82 -21.20 17.58
N SER A 26 -21.99 -20.46 16.50
CA SER A 26 -21.08 -20.52 15.36
C SER A 26 -19.67 -20.32 15.92
N ALA A 27 -18.95 -21.41 16.08
CA ALA A 27 -17.54 -21.34 16.45
C ALA A 27 -16.84 -20.70 15.26
N PHE A 28 -16.66 -19.38 15.32
CA PHE A 28 -15.75 -18.71 14.40
C PHE A 28 -14.43 -19.49 14.44
N ALA A 29 -13.94 -19.92 13.28
CA ALA A 29 -12.62 -20.52 13.22
C ALA A 29 -11.63 -19.49 13.79
N ALA A 30 -11.13 -19.78 15.00
CA ALA A 30 -10.21 -18.86 15.67
C ALA A 30 -8.96 -18.67 14.80
N PRO A 31 -8.42 -17.45 14.72
CA PRO A 31 -7.20 -17.21 13.98
C PRO A 31 -6.08 -18.10 14.52
N ARG A 32 -5.32 -18.74 13.62
CA ARG A 32 -4.25 -19.66 13.98
C ARG A 32 -2.90 -19.09 13.54
N LEU A 33 -1.91 -19.24 14.39
CA LEU A 33 -0.53 -18.87 14.10
C LEU A 33 0.34 -20.13 14.07
N GLU A 34 0.72 -20.55 12.88
CA GLU A 34 1.55 -21.74 12.67
C GLU A 34 3.02 -21.30 12.53
N ARG A 35 3.89 -21.88 13.37
CA ARG A 35 5.33 -21.62 13.29
C ARG A 35 5.90 -22.25 12.03
N GLU A 36 6.76 -21.53 11.32
CA GLU A 36 7.46 -22.02 10.14
C GLU A 36 8.97 -21.78 10.21
N ARG A 37 9.70 -22.43 9.33
CA ARG A 37 11.14 -22.19 9.21
C ARG A 37 11.36 -20.85 8.52
N CYS A 38 12.14 -19.95 9.15
CA CYS A 38 12.58 -18.72 8.50
C CYS A 38 13.50 -19.01 7.31
N THR A 39 13.28 -18.29 6.22
CA THR A 39 14.18 -18.26 5.05
C THR A 39 15.22 -17.15 5.17
N PHE A 40 14.99 -16.18 6.05
CA PHE A 40 15.85 -15.01 6.29
C PHE A 40 17.06 -15.36 7.16
N LYS A 41 18.18 -14.66 6.93
CA LYS A 41 19.45 -14.86 7.64
C LYS A 41 19.73 -13.68 8.54
N PRO A 42 19.42 -13.75 9.87
CA PRO A 42 19.66 -12.64 10.76
C PRO A 42 21.18 -12.39 10.93
N PRO A 43 21.62 -11.14 11.10
CA PRO A 43 22.98 -10.80 11.49
C PRO A 43 23.36 -11.48 12.81
N ARG A 44 24.69 -11.63 13.05
CA ARG A 44 25.19 -12.28 14.28
C ARG A 44 24.64 -11.58 15.54
N GLY A 45 23.99 -12.34 16.41
CA GLY A 45 23.39 -11.86 17.64
C GLY A 45 21.97 -11.32 17.51
N ASP A 46 21.40 -11.28 16.31
CA ASP A 46 19.99 -11.04 16.05
C ASP A 46 19.21 -12.36 16.02
N ARG A 47 17.90 -12.27 16.28
CA ARG A 47 16.99 -13.42 16.28
C ARG A 47 15.74 -13.07 15.50
N ILE A 48 15.20 -14.07 14.80
CA ILE A 48 13.94 -13.97 14.06
C ILE A 48 13.07 -15.19 14.33
N GLU A 49 11.77 -15.00 14.34
CA GLU A 49 10.79 -16.08 14.35
C GLU A 49 9.83 -15.86 13.18
N CYS A 50 9.46 -16.91 12.49
CA CYS A 50 8.60 -16.85 11.32
C CYS A 50 7.35 -17.70 11.56
N PHE A 51 6.22 -17.16 11.09
CA PHE A 51 4.92 -17.78 11.25
C PHE A 51 4.08 -17.57 9.98
N THR A 52 3.06 -18.40 9.86
CA THR A 52 1.93 -18.19 8.97
C THR A 52 0.69 -17.93 9.83
N LEU A 53 0.11 -16.73 9.70
CA LEU A 53 -1.21 -16.43 10.25
C LEU A 53 -2.27 -16.96 9.29
N ILE A 54 -3.24 -17.72 9.82
CA ILE A 54 -4.34 -18.31 9.06
C ILE A 54 -5.64 -17.69 9.55
N VAL A 55 -6.35 -17.05 8.63
CA VAL A 55 -7.61 -16.35 8.89
C VAL A 55 -8.65 -16.71 7.82
N PRO A 56 -9.95 -16.56 8.07
CA PRO A 56 -10.95 -16.71 7.02
C PRO A 56 -10.79 -15.66 5.91
N GLU A 57 -11.00 -16.02 4.66
CA GLU A 57 -11.15 -15.05 3.57
C GLU A 57 -12.32 -14.11 3.86
N ASN A 58 -13.48 -14.71 4.17
CA ASN A 58 -14.69 -14.00 4.59
C ASN A 58 -15.04 -14.38 6.04
N ARG A 59 -15.00 -13.41 6.95
CA ARG A 59 -15.30 -13.64 8.37
C ARG A 59 -16.79 -13.91 8.64
N GLU A 60 -17.67 -13.57 7.71
CA GLU A 60 -19.09 -13.97 7.77
C GLU A 60 -19.31 -15.44 7.34
N GLN A 61 -18.32 -16.06 6.69
CA GLN A 61 -18.32 -17.45 6.24
C GLN A 61 -17.03 -18.14 6.70
N PRO A 62 -16.84 -18.34 8.02
CA PRO A 62 -15.57 -18.79 8.59
C PRO A 62 -15.15 -20.20 8.16
N GLU A 63 -16.10 -21.04 7.75
CA GLU A 63 -15.85 -22.38 7.20
C GLU A 63 -15.45 -22.36 5.70
N GLY A 64 -15.37 -21.16 5.10
CA GLY A 64 -15.02 -20.97 3.71
C GLY A 64 -13.51 -21.08 3.46
N ARG A 65 -13.04 -20.29 2.49
CA ARG A 65 -11.61 -20.23 2.17
C ARG A 65 -10.81 -19.62 3.30
N GLU A 66 -9.64 -20.19 3.56
CA GLU A 66 -8.61 -19.58 4.42
C GLU A 66 -7.68 -18.67 3.60
N VAL A 67 -7.23 -17.60 4.23
CA VAL A 67 -6.10 -16.77 3.81
C VAL A 67 -4.93 -17.04 4.73
N ARG A 68 -3.76 -17.25 4.14
CA ARG A 68 -2.51 -17.55 4.84
C ARG A 68 -1.54 -16.39 4.65
N LEU A 69 -1.15 -15.74 5.73
CA LEU A 69 -0.33 -14.52 5.72
C LEU A 69 1.03 -14.81 6.34
N LYS A 70 2.10 -14.38 5.70
CA LYS A 70 3.45 -14.50 6.26
C LYS A 70 3.66 -13.47 7.36
N VAL A 71 4.30 -13.92 8.44
CA VAL A 71 4.64 -13.10 9.60
C VAL A 71 6.11 -13.33 9.95
N ALA A 72 6.88 -12.24 10.03
CA ALA A 72 8.24 -12.27 10.55
C ALA A 72 8.32 -11.42 11.82
N VAL A 73 8.89 -11.98 12.89
CA VAL A 73 9.09 -11.32 14.17
C VAL A 73 10.58 -11.12 14.40
N LEU A 74 11.06 -9.90 14.16
CA LEU A 74 12.44 -9.49 14.46
C LEU A 74 12.52 -9.21 15.95
N LYS A 75 13.20 -10.08 16.68
CA LYS A 75 13.19 -10.10 18.15
C LYS A 75 13.97 -8.95 18.79
N ALA A 76 13.45 -8.45 19.88
CA ALA A 76 14.15 -7.50 20.74
C ALA A 76 15.48 -8.06 21.26
N LYS A 77 16.49 -7.17 21.39
CA LYS A 77 17.78 -7.50 22.02
C LYS A 77 17.63 -7.79 23.53
N ARG A 78 16.67 -7.12 24.19
CA ARG A 78 16.33 -7.32 25.60
C ARG A 78 14.84 -7.59 25.72
N THR A 79 14.46 -8.66 26.42
CA THR A 79 13.07 -8.96 26.73
C THR A 79 12.64 -8.06 27.90
N VAL A 80 11.95 -6.97 27.62
CA VAL A 80 11.45 -6.02 28.63
C VAL A 80 9.92 -6.04 28.74
N GLY A 81 9.24 -7.03 28.13
CA GLY A 81 7.78 -7.15 28.15
C GLY A 81 7.04 -5.96 27.50
N ALA A 82 7.71 -5.23 26.61
CA ALA A 82 7.11 -4.10 25.92
C ALA A 82 6.27 -4.58 24.72
N GLU A 83 5.16 -3.90 24.49
CA GLU A 83 4.28 -4.18 23.35
C GLU A 83 5.05 -4.10 22.03
N PRO A 84 4.86 -5.04 21.09
CA PRO A 84 5.55 -5.05 19.82
C PRO A 84 5.14 -3.87 18.94
N LEU A 85 5.98 -3.56 17.96
CA LEU A 85 5.66 -2.70 16.84
C LEU A 85 5.21 -3.56 15.66
N ILE A 86 4.00 -3.37 15.17
CA ILE A 86 3.50 -3.95 13.92
C ILE A 86 3.79 -2.97 12.79
N TYR A 87 4.53 -3.42 11.79
CA TYR A 87 4.78 -2.66 10.58
C TYR A 87 3.67 -2.93 9.55
N LEU A 88 3.10 -1.85 9.03
CA LEU A 88 2.08 -1.86 8.00
C LEU A 88 2.65 -1.23 6.72
N SER A 89 2.93 -2.07 5.73
CA SER A 89 3.55 -1.65 4.48
C SER A 89 2.62 -0.82 3.60
N GLY A 90 3.22 -0.10 2.67
CA GLY A 90 2.55 0.70 1.66
C GLY A 90 1.96 -0.10 0.50
N GLY A 91 1.95 0.51 -0.65
CA GLY A 91 1.35 0.03 -1.89
C GLY A 91 -0.03 0.66 -2.14
N PRO A 92 -1.18 -0.05 -1.97
CA PRO A 92 -1.34 -1.41 -1.43
C PRO A 92 -0.67 -2.48 -2.29
N GLY A 93 -0.25 -3.58 -1.66
CA GLY A 93 0.38 -4.70 -2.35
C GLY A 93 1.88 -4.87 -2.05
N ASP A 94 2.52 -3.92 -1.34
CA ASP A 94 3.92 -4.05 -0.96
C ASP A 94 4.17 -5.34 -0.17
N ALA A 95 5.27 -6.00 -0.53
CA ALA A 95 5.60 -7.32 -0.03
C ALA A 95 6.99 -7.36 0.67
N PRO A 96 7.14 -6.74 1.85
CA PRO A 96 8.44 -6.59 2.53
C PRO A 96 9.09 -7.92 2.94
N LEU A 97 8.34 -9.03 2.90
CA LEU A 97 8.86 -10.37 3.18
C LEU A 97 9.14 -11.18 1.91
N MET A 98 9.08 -10.56 0.73
CA MET A 98 9.41 -11.19 -0.55
C MET A 98 10.72 -10.61 -1.09
N ALA A 99 11.67 -11.47 -1.39
CA ALA A 99 12.91 -11.06 -2.03
C ALA A 99 12.70 -10.71 -3.52
N SER A 100 13.52 -9.80 -4.02
CA SER A 100 13.50 -9.34 -5.41
C SER A 100 13.88 -10.45 -6.40
N SER A 101 14.65 -11.44 -5.93
CA SER A 101 15.13 -12.57 -6.75
C SER A 101 15.15 -13.88 -5.97
N PRO A 102 15.10 -15.05 -6.67
CA PRO A 102 15.20 -16.34 -6.00
C PRO A 102 16.52 -16.50 -5.24
N GLY A 103 16.41 -16.80 -3.93
CA GLY A 103 17.55 -17.01 -3.04
C GLY A 103 18.12 -15.76 -2.37
N ALA A 104 17.65 -14.58 -2.72
CA ALA A 104 17.94 -13.36 -1.99
C ALA A 104 17.21 -13.30 -0.64
N ASP A 105 17.63 -12.43 0.26
CA ASP A 105 17.04 -12.24 1.58
C ASP A 105 16.31 -10.89 1.63
N ALA A 106 14.98 -10.92 1.60
CA ALA A 106 14.15 -9.72 1.57
C ALA A 106 14.40 -8.78 2.76
N LEU A 107 14.76 -9.31 3.94
CA LEU A 107 15.04 -8.48 5.11
C LEU A 107 16.40 -7.79 5.02
N ALA A 108 17.35 -8.38 4.27
CA ALA A 108 18.63 -7.77 3.97
C ALA A 108 18.50 -6.74 2.85
N GLU A 109 17.75 -7.04 1.79
CA GLU A 109 17.47 -6.10 0.70
C GLU A 109 16.78 -4.82 1.19
N GLY A 110 15.80 -4.94 2.10
CA GLY A 110 15.10 -3.81 2.70
C GLY A 110 15.81 -3.18 3.90
N ASP A 111 17.07 -3.56 4.18
CA ASP A 111 17.88 -3.09 5.33
C ASP A 111 17.17 -3.14 6.70
N TRP A 112 16.20 -4.03 6.85
CA TRP A 112 15.34 -4.14 8.03
C TRP A 112 16.10 -4.28 9.35
N TRP A 113 17.28 -4.87 9.30
CA TRP A 113 18.10 -5.08 10.49
C TRP A 113 18.69 -3.79 11.04
N ASN A 114 19.09 -2.86 10.19
CA ASN A 114 19.60 -1.56 10.58
C ASN A 114 18.47 -0.57 10.87
N GLU A 115 17.48 -0.50 9.99
CA GLU A 115 16.32 0.39 10.13
C GLU A 115 15.58 0.17 11.46
N THR A 116 15.41 -1.08 11.86
CA THR A 116 14.72 -1.40 13.11
C THR A 116 15.62 -1.52 14.34
N ALA A 117 16.93 -1.34 14.21
CA ALA A 117 17.90 -1.60 15.28
C ALA A 117 17.61 -0.81 16.57
N ALA A 118 17.21 0.44 16.46
CA ALA A 118 16.88 1.29 17.60
C ALA A 118 15.63 0.79 18.35
N ILE A 119 14.60 0.38 17.60
CA ILE A 119 13.34 -0.15 18.13
C ILE A 119 13.59 -1.49 18.81
N ARG A 120 14.33 -2.38 18.12
CA ARG A 120 14.64 -3.73 18.61
C ARG A 120 15.54 -3.77 19.84
N ARG A 121 16.07 -2.65 20.30
CA ARG A 121 16.70 -2.61 21.64
C ARG A 121 15.74 -3.05 22.74
N ARG A 122 14.42 -2.81 22.59
CA ARG A 122 13.43 -3.04 23.65
C ARG A 122 12.12 -3.72 23.18
N ARG A 123 11.80 -3.71 21.88
CA ARG A 123 10.53 -4.18 21.34
C ARG A 123 10.77 -5.14 20.17
N ASP A 124 9.95 -6.15 20.07
CA ASP A 124 9.86 -6.95 18.85
C ASP A 124 9.28 -6.07 17.72
N VAL A 125 9.76 -6.26 16.51
CA VAL A 125 9.17 -5.68 15.30
C VAL A 125 8.54 -6.82 14.52
N VAL A 126 7.27 -6.68 14.23
CA VAL A 126 6.46 -7.68 13.52
C VAL A 126 6.12 -7.14 12.13
N ILE A 127 6.47 -7.89 11.11
CA ILE A 127 6.15 -7.60 9.72
C ILE A 127 5.10 -8.61 9.29
N LEU A 128 3.95 -8.12 8.81
CA LEU A 128 2.81 -8.91 8.35
C LEU A 128 2.62 -8.69 6.84
N SER A 129 2.52 -9.77 6.06
CA SER A 129 2.12 -9.68 4.66
C SER A 129 0.68 -9.18 4.53
N GLN A 130 0.41 -8.38 3.52
CA GLN A 130 -0.95 -8.02 3.15
C GLN A 130 -1.67 -9.23 2.52
N ARG A 131 -2.98 -9.42 2.82
CA ARG A 131 -3.78 -10.47 2.17
C ARG A 131 -3.80 -10.28 0.65
N GLY A 132 -3.59 -11.33 -0.09
CA GLY A 132 -3.62 -11.29 -1.55
C GLY A 132 -2.34 -10.81 -2.22
N ALA A 133 -1.36 -10.30 -1.46
CA ALA A 133 -0.10 -9.80 -2.00
C ALA A 133 1.11 -10.60 -1.51
N GLY A 134 2.22 -10.52 -2.22
CA GLY A 134 3.49 -11.09 -1.83
C GLY A 134 3.40 -12.58 -1.51
N GLY A 135 3.89 -12.97 -0.32
CA GLY A 135 3.90 -14.36 0.15
C GLY A 135 2.56 -14.88 0.69
N ALA A 136 1.47 -14.10 0.59
CA ALA A 136 0.15 -14.54 1.02
C ALA A 136 -0.44 -15.62 0.10
N THR A 137 -1.35 -16.43 0.66
CA THR A 137 -2.12 -17.41 -0.11
C THR A 137 -3.60 -17.25 0.22
N PRO A 138 -4.49 -17.04 -0.77
CA PRO A 138 -4.16 -16.92 -2.19
C PRO A 138 -3.40 -15.64 -2.50
N ASN A 139 -2.52 -15.71 -3.51
CA ASN A 139 -1.93 -14.54 -4.14
C ASN A 139 -2.84 -14.09 -5.30
N LEU A 140 -3.07 -12.78 -5.42
CA LEU A 140 -3.93 -12.17 -6.43
C LEU A 140 -3.14 -11.61 -7.62
N ASP A 141 -1.80 -11.61 -7.57
CA ASP A 141 -0.99 -11.04 -8.61
C ASP A 141 -1.21 -11.73 -9.95
N CYS A 142 -1.29 -10.93 -10.99
CA CYS A 142 -1.52 -11.41 -12.35
C CYS A 142 -0.26 -12.04 -12.97
N PHE A 143 0.89 -11.79 -12.38
CA PHE A 143 2.14 -12.49 -12.64
C PHE A 143 2.57 -13.25 -11.39
N ASP A 144 3.00 -14.49 -11.55
CA ASP A 144 3.66 -15.20 -10.47
C ASP A 144 5.16 -14.84 -10.50
N PRO A 145 5.66 -14.03 -9.56
CA PRO A 145 7.07 -13.64 -9.52
C PRO A 145 8.03 -14.83 -9.35
N ARG A 146 7.52 -16.01 -8.93
CA ARG A 146 8.32 -17.23 -8.81
C ARG A 146 8.51 -17.96 -10.13
N THR A 147 7.63 -17.73 -11.10
CA THR A 147 7.66 -18.38 -12.42
C THR A 147 8.04 -17.43 -13.55
N THR A 148 7.91 -16.15 -13.32
CA THR A 148 8.22 -15.09 -14.29
C THR A 148 9.43 -14.33 -13.77
N ASP A 149 10.49 -14.26 -14.55
CA ASP A 149 11.62 -13.38 -14.24
C ASP A 149 11.09 -11.94 -14.09
N PRO A 150 11.15 -11.34 -12.89
CA PRO A 150 10.59 -10.00 -12.65
C PRO A 150 11.19 -8.96 -13.59
N ALA A 151 12.48 -9.08 -13.90
CA ALA A 151 13.16 -8.21 -14.83
C ALA A 151 12.60 -8.35 -16.25
N LYS A 152 12.31 -9.55 -16.71
CA LYS A 152 11.67 -9.79 -18.01
C LYS A 152 10.19 -9.40 -18.02
N ALA A 153 9.48 -9.59 -16.91
CA ALA A 153 8.10 -9.16 -16.78
C ALA A 153 7.99 -7.63 -16.82
N ARG A 154 8.88 -6.92 -16.13
CA ARG A 154 8.95 -5.45 -16.10
C ARG A 154 9.34 -4.82 -17.43
N ARG A 155 10.20 -5.49 -18.23
CA ARG A 155 10.81 -4.93 -19.47
C ARG A 155 10.05 -5.19 -20.75
N ARG A 156 8.90 -5.82 -20.67
CA ARG A 156 8.09 -6.08 -21.84
C ARG A 156 7.09 -4.94 -22.03
N ALA A 157 7.44 -3.98 -22.87
CA ALA A 157 6.48 -2.98 -23.32
C ALA A 157 5.22 -3.69 -23.84
N VAL A 158 4.10 -3.49 -23.17
CA VAL A 158 2.81 -4.07 -23.56
C VAL A 158 1.91 -2.96 -24.08
N THR A 159 1.22 -3.22 -25.17
CA THR A 159 0.20 -2.30 -25.64
C THR A 159 -0.97 -2.28 -24.64
N GLU A 160 -1.76 -1.21 -24.65
CA GLU A 160 -2.96 -1.09 -23.83
C GLU A 160 -3.91 -2.30 -23.99
N GLN A 161 -4.02 -2.81 -25.22
CA GLN A 161 -4.80 -4.01 -25.48
C GLN A 161 -4.21 -5.26 -24.83
N GLN A 162 -2.88 -5.42 -24.89
CA GLN A 162 -2.20 -6.55 -24.24
C GLN A 162 -2.35 -6.51 -22.71
N GLU A 163 -2.25 -5.34 -22.10
CA GLU A 163 -2.56 -5.14 -20.69
C GLU A 163 -3.96 -5.59 -20.33
N ARG A 164 -4.94 -5.10 -21.08
CA ARG A 164 -6.33 -5.47 -20.88
C ARG A 164 -6.54 -6.99 -20.98
N ASP A 165 -5.89 -7.62 -21.96
CA ASP A 165 -5.98 -9.07 -22.15
C ASP A 165 -5.33 -9.85 -21.00
N ILE A 166 -4.25 -9.34 -20.44
CA ILE A 166 -3.59 -9.91 -19.24
C ILE A 166 -4.56 -9.83 -18.06
N LEU A 167 -5.11 -8.65 -17.80
CA LEU A 167 -6.05 -8.44 -16.70
C LEU A 167 -7.32 -9.29 -16.83
N VAL A 168 -7.87 -9.42 -18.03
CA VAL A 168 -9.04 -10.28 -18.30
C VAL A 168 -8.72 -11.74 -17.98
N ARG A 169 -7.57 -12.26 -18.44
CA ARG A 169 -7.14 -13.64 -18.14
C ARG A 169 -6.87 -13.84 -16.64
N CYS A 170 -6.22 -12.87 -16.00
CA CYS A 170 -5.97 -12.89 -14.57
C CYS A 170 -7.27 -12.97 -13.78
N ARG A 171 -8.20 -12.05 -14.04
CA ARG A 171 -9.52 -12.05 -13.39
C ARG A 171 -10.25 -13.38 -13.58
N ALA A 172 -10.27 -13.90 -14.79
CA ALA A 172 -10.90 -15.19 -15.07
C ALA A 172 -10.23 -16.35 -14.28
N GLY A 173 -8.92 -16.28 -14.09
CA GLY A 173 -8.17 -17.24 -13.26
C GLY A 173 -8.55 -17.15 -11.78
N LEU A 174 -8.73 -15.95 -11.25
CA LEU A 174 -9.18 -15.70 -9.87
C LEU A 174 -10.63 -16.21 -9.69
N ASP A 175 -11.51 -15.90 -10.62
CA ASP A 175 -12.91 -16.35 -10.62
C ASP A 175 -12.99 -17.90 -10.68
N LYS A 176 -12.18 -18.56 -11.52
CA LYS A 176 -12.09 -20.03 -11.57
C LYS A 176 -11.65 -20.65 -10.26
N ARG A 177 -10.74 -19.99 -9.53
CA ARG A 177 -10.32 -20.39 -8.19
C ARG A 177 -11.36 -20.02 -7.11
N LYS A 178 -12.48 -19.39 -7.47
CA LYS A 178 -13.54 -18.92 -6.56
C LYS A 178 -13.01 -17.99 -5.47
N ILE A 179 -12.07 -17.11 -5.79
CA ILE A 179 -11.55 -16.10 -4.88
C ILE A 179 -12.56 -14.95 -4.83
N ASP A 180 -12.98 -14.57 -3.63
CA ASP A 180 -13.89 -13.44 -3.44
C ASP A 180 -13.12 -12.14 -3.30
N LEU A 181 -12.92 -11.43 -4.42
CA LEU A 181 -12.17 -10.18 -4.44
C LEU A 181 -12.81 -9.07 -3.59
N ALA A 182 -14.09 -9.18 -3.21
CA ALA A 182 -14.74 -8.25 -2.29
C ALA A 182 -14.18 -8.34 -0.87
N MET A 183 -13.44 -9.40 -0.54
CA MET A 183 -12.81 -9.61 0.77
C MET A 183 -11.36 -9.08 0.86
N TYR A 184 -10.84 -8.49 -0.22
CA TYR A 184 -9.49 -7.92 -0.26
C TYR A 184 -9.57 -6.40 -0.19
N THR A 185 -9.77 -5.89 1.04
CA THR A 185 -10.13 -4.50 1.34
C THR A 185 -9.35 -3.98 2.54
N THR A 186 -9.24 -2.66 2.70
CA THR A 186 -8.61 -2.04 3.87
C THR A 186 -9.23 -2.48 5.21
N PRO A 187 -10.57 -2.58 5.36
CA PRO A 187 -11.18 -3.17 6.56
C PRO A 187 -10.75 -4.61 6.84
N ALA A 188 -10.69 -5.46 5.81
CA ALA A 188 -10.28 -6.85 5.99
C ALA A 188 -8.79 -6.98 6.41
N LEU A 189 -7.92 -6.09 5.89
CA LEU A 189 -6.53 -5.96 6.34
C LEU A 189 -6.44 -5.52 7.82
N ALA A 190 -7.31 -4.62 8.25
CA ALA A 190 -7.37 -4.19 9.65
C ALA A 190 -7.80 -5.34 10.58
N ASP A 191 -8.74 -6.15 10.12
CA ASP A 191 -9.17 -7.36 10.84
C ASP A 191 -8.02 -8.38 10.95
N ASP A 192 -7.17 -8.51 9.92
CA ASP A 192 -5.99 -9.39 9.96
C ASP A 192 -4.98 -8.98 11.04
N VAL A 193 -4.82 -7.67 11.28
CA VAL A 193 -3.98 -7.17 12.39
C VAL A 193 -4.57 -7.55 13.75
N SER A 194 -5.89 -7.45 13.92
CA SER A 194 -6.57 -7.86 15.14
C SER A 194 -6.45 -9.36 15.38
N ASP A 195 -6.61 -10.17 14.32
CA ASP A 195 -6.45 -11.62 14.36
C ASP A 195 -5.01 -12.03 14.72
N LEU A 196 -4.01 -11.32 14.14
CA LEU A 196 -2.61 -11.53 14.50
C LEU A 196 -2.36 -11.24 15.98
N ALA A 197 -2.86 -10.11 16.48
CA ALA A 197 -2.72 -9.73 17.88
C ALA A 197 -3.36 -10.78 18.81
N SER A 198 -4.55 -11.26 18.46
CA SER A 198 -5.25 -12.34 19.19
C SER A 198 -4.44 -13.62 19.19
N ALA A 199 -3.98 -14.10 18.02
CA ALA A 199 -3.21 -15.33 17.88
C ALA A 199 -1.85 -15.27 18.58
N MET A 200 -1.26 -14.08 18.73
CA MET A 200 -0.04 -13.83 19.51
C MET A 200 -0.32 -13.51 20.98
N SER A 201 -1.58 -13.51 21.43
CA SER A 201 -2.01 -13.14 22.80
C SER A 201 -1.51 -11.75 23.22
N LEU A 202 -1.57 -10.78 22.31
CA LEU A 202 -1.15 -9.40 22.55
C LEU A 202 -2.35 -8.55 23.01
N ALA A 203 -2.29 -7.99 24.21
CA ALA A 203 -3.33 -7.09 24.71
C ALA A 203 -3.25 -5.69 24.07
N LYS A 204 -2.05 -5.25 23.69
CA LYS A 204 -1.78 -3.96 23.05
C LYS A 204 -0.67 -4.11 22.02
N ILE A 205 -0.74 -3.30 20.98
CA ILE A 205 0.29 -3.17 19.94
C ILE A 205 0.65 -1.70 19.71
N ASN A 206 1.82 -1.47 19.12
CA ASN A 206 2.13 -0.21 18.48
C ASN A 206 2.08 -0.41 16.96
N ILE A 207 1.76 0.64 16.22
CA ILE A 207 1.69 0.63 14.76
C ILE A 207 2.75 1.56 14.19
N TYR A 208 3.43 1.12 13.14
CA TYR A 208 4.16 1.98 12.22
C TYR A 208 3.66 1.70 10.81
N GLY A 209 2.90 2.64 10.28
CA GLY A 209 2.36 2.58 8.92
C GLY A 209 3.08 3.54 7.99
N VAL A 210 3.36 3.11 6.76
CA VAL A 210 3.99 3.94 5.71
C VAL A 210 3.07 4.03 4.51
N SER A 211 2.86 5.25 3.94
CA SER A 211 2.09 5.45 2.71
C SER A 211 0.67 4.85 2.85
N TYR A 212 0.23 3.94 1.96
CA TYR A 212 -1.03 3.22 2.12
C TYR A 212 -1.14 2.51 3.49
N GLY A 213 -0.04 2.05 4.07
CA GLY A 213 -0.01 1.46 5.42
C GLY A 213 -0.51 2.42 6.51
N THR A 214 -0.49 3.73 6.28
CA THR A 214 -1.10 4.72 7.19
C THR A 214 -2.63 4.68 7.12
N ARG A 215 -3.23 4.50 5.93
CA ARG A 215 -4.68 4.28 5.75
C ARG A 215 -5.09 2.97 6.43
N TRP A 216 -4.32 1.92 6.24
CA TRP A 216 -4.50 0.65 6.92
C TRP A 216 -4.42 0.82 8.45
N GLY A 217 -3.40 1.52 8.97
CA GLY A 217 -3.25 1.82 10.39
C GLY A 217 -4.41 2.64 10.96
N LEU A 218 -4.88 3.65 10.23
CA LEU A 218 -6.06 4.43 10.59
C LEU A 218 -7.32 3.54 10.67
N GLU A 219 -7.48 2.59 9.76
CA GLU A 219 -8.61 1.65 9.82
C GLU A 219 -8.50 0.68 11.01
N VAL A 220 -7.28 0.23 11.37
CA VAL A 220 -7.06 -0.52 12.62
C VAL A 220 -7.47 0.32 13.83
N MET A 221 -7.07 1.60 13.89
CA MET A 221 -7.44 2.51 14.99
C MET A 221 -8.95 2.76 15.04
N ARG A 222 -9.65 2.83 13.90
CA ARG A 222 -11.11 2.98 13.83
C ARG A 222 -11.83 1.78 14.41
N ARG A 223 -11.41 0.58 14.00
CA ARG A 223 -12.10 -0.67 14.33
C ARG A 223 -11.69 -1.23 15.69
N TYR A 224 -10.44 -1.03 16.07
CA TYR A 224 -9.81 -1.63 17.25
C TYR A 224 -9.04 -0.59 18.08
N PRO A 225 -9.67 0.52 18.52
CA PRO A 225 -8.98 1.60 19.23
C PRO A 225 -8.33 1.10 20.53
N ASP A 226 -8.98 0.13 21.21
CA ASP A 226 -8.46 -0.44 22.45
C ASP A 226 -7.25 -1.35 22.25
N LEU A 227 -7.02 -1.85 21.05
CA LEU A 227 -5.84 -2.67 20.74
C LEU A 227 -4.59 -1.80 20.56
N VAL A 228 -4.74 -0.59 20.00
CA VAL A 228 -3.60 0.26 19.64
C VAL A 228 -3.17 1.13 20.81
N ARG A 229 -1.92 0.95 21.26
CA ARG A 229 -1.30 1.79 22.31
C ARG A 229 -0.83 3.13 21.76
N ALA A 230 -0.15 3.11 20.63
CA ALA A 230 0.36 4.29 19.93
C ALA A 230 0.59 3.97 18.45
N ALA A 231 0.59 5.00 17.61
CA ALA A 231 0.84 4.87 16.18
C ALA A 231 1.88 5.90 15.70
N VAL A 232 2.67 5.51 14.72
CA VAL A 232 3.45 6.41 13.86
C VAL A 232 2.95 6.19 12.45
N LEU A 233 2.52 7.26 11.79
CA LEU A 233 1.98 7.25 10.44
C LEU A 233 2.84 8.15 9.56
N ASP A 234 3.58 7.54 8.64
CA ASP A 234 4.58 8.19 7.81
C ASP A 234 4.11 8.24 6.35
N GLY A 235 4.06 9.45 5.76
CA GLY A 235 3.42 9.65 4.48
C GLY A 235 1.92 9.40 4.57
N VAL A 236 1.20 10.26 5.30
CA VAL A 236 -0.19 10.01 5.74
C VAL A 236 -1.18 10.03 4.59
N TYR A 237 -1.92 8.93 4.41
CA TYR A 237 -3.00 8.79 3.41
C TYR A 237 -4.34 8.52 4.10
N PRO A 238 -5.05 9.55 4.60
CA PRO A 238 -6.28 9.35 5.35
C PRO A 238 -7.45 8.95 4.43
N PRO A 239 -8.47 8.23 4.94
CA PRO A 239 -9.53 7.66 4.11
C PRO A 239 -10.43 8.68 3.43
N GLN A 240 -10.52 9.92 3.93
CA GLN A 240 -11.36 10.98 3.36
C GLN A 240 -10.73 11.70 2.16
N VAL A 241 -9.46 11.46 1.85
CA VAL A 241 -8.80 12.04 0.66
C VAL A 241 -8.78 11.05 -0.49
N ASN A 242 -8.75 11.59 -1.71
CA ASN A 242 -8.63 10.81 -2.92
C ASN A 242 -7.45 11.35 -3.74
N GLY A 243 -6.34 10.61 -3.74
CA GLY A 243 -5.11 11.01 -4.44
C GLY A 243 -5.30 11.13 -5.94
N GLU A 244 -6.00 10.19 -6.55
CA GLU A 244 -6.26 10.15 -7.99
C GLU A 244 -7.11 11.33 -8.48
N GLN A 245 -8.06 11.77 -7.64
CA GLN A 245 -8.87 12.94 -7.96
C GLN A 245 -8.03 14.21 -8.07
N ASN A 246 -7.02 14.35 -7.20
CA ASN A 246 -6.31 15.61 -6.97
C ASN A 246 -4.83 15.56 -7.40
N GLU A 247 -4.40 14.52 -8.08
CA GLU A 247 -2.98 14.30 -8.45
C GLU A 247 -2.30 15.55 -9.07
N PRO A 248 -2.85 16.25 -10.08
CA PRO A 248 -2.18 17.41 -10.66
C PRO A 248 -1.95 18.55 -9.67
N GLU A 249 -2.89 18.74 -8.73
CA GLU A 249 -2.77 19.77 -7.69
C GLU A 249 -1.72 19.39 -6.65
N ILE A 250 -1.65 18.12 -6.29
CA ILE A 250 -0.64 17.59 -5.35
C ILE A 250 0.76 17.78 -5.94
N VAL A 251 0.94 17.39 -7.20
CA VAL A 251 2.21 17.57 -7.93
C VAL A 251 2.58 19.06 -7.99
N ARG A 252 1.63 19.93 -8.34
CA ARG A 252 1.87 21.38 -8.36
C ARG A 252 2.33 21.90 -6.99
N GLN A 253 1.72 21.46 -5.90
CA GLN A 253 2.08 21.90 -4.54
C GLN A 253 3.53 21.52 -4.17
N ALA A 254 4.01 20.34 -4.55
CA ALA A 254 5.39 19.93 -4.32
C ALA A 254 6.38 20.85 -5.06
N PHE A 255 6.07 21.21 -6.32
CA PHE A 255 6.89 22.16 -7.06
C PHE A 255 6.79 23.61 -6.51
N GLU A 256 5.60 24.05 -6.06
CA GLU A 256 5.47 25.34 -5.37
C GLU A 256 6.38 25.45 -4.15
N GLN A 257 6.49 24.36 -3.38
CA GLN A 257 7.39 24.28 -2.25
C GLN A 257 8.86 24.41 -2.70
N LEU A 258 9.26 23.70 -3.75
CA LEU A 258 10.61 23.80 -4.32
C LEU A 258 10.94 25.25 -4.75
N TYR A 259 10.01 25.92 -5.41
CA TYR A 259 10.20 27.30 -5.86
C TYR A 259 10.29 28.28 -4.70
N ALA A 260 9.48 28.07 -3.66
CA ALA A 260 9.51 28.89 -2.46
C ALA A 260 10.83 28.73 -1.72
N GLU A 261 11.34 27.51 -1.54
CA GLU A 261 12.62 27.25 -0.88
C GLU A 261 13.80 27.84 -1.69
N CYS A 262 13.82 27.63 -3.01
CA CYS A 262 14.86 28.23 -3.85
C CYS A 262 14.81 29.76 -3.82
N THR A 263 13.64 30.37 -3.76
CA THR A 263 13.48 31.82 -3.63
C THR A 263 13.99 32.33 -2.28
N ALA A 264 13.79 31.57 -1.22
CA ALA A 264 14.25 31.90 0.12
C ALA A 264 15.77 31.75 0.29
N ASP A 265 16.38 30.78 -0.39
CA ASP A 265 17.83 30.56 -0.37
C ASP A 265 18.54 31.57 -1.31
N PRO A 266 19.43 32.44 -0.77
CA PRO A 266 20.13 33.45 -1.58
C PRO A 266 20.96 32.85 -2.72
N LEU A 267 21.60 31.68 -2.47
CA LEU A 267 22.48 31.06 -3.45
C LEU A 267 21.68 30.42 -4.58
N CYS A 268 20.58 29.72 -4.25
CA CYS A 268 19.69 29.14 -5.24
C CYS A 268 19.04 30.23 -6.10
N ARG A 269 18.51 31.29 -5.46
CA ARG A 269 17.88 32.43 -6.16
C ARG A 269 18.83 33.12 -7.12
N GLU A 270 20.09 33.31 -6.73
CA GLU A 270 21.11 33.93 -7.57
C GLU A 270 21.49 33.03 -8.77
N ARG A 271 21.67 31.73 -8.53
CA ARG A 271 22.11 30.80 -9.57
C ARG A 271 20.99 30.38 -10.54
N HIS A 272 19.75 30.37 -10.06
CA HIS A 272 18.58 29.90 -10.81
C HIS A 272 17.46 30.94 -10.82
N PRO A 273 17.71 32.16 -11.32
CA PRO A 273 16.69 33.20 -11.41
C PRO A 273 15.55 32.71 -12.33
N GLY A 274 14.30 32.84 -11.85
CA GLY A 274 13.14 32.41 -12.62
C GLY A 274 12.99 30.88 -12.72
N LEU A 275 13.41 30.12 -11.67
CA LEU A 275 13.39 28.66 -11.63
C LEU A 275 12.04 28.07 -12.09
N ARG A 276 10.90 28.63 -11.63
CA ARG A 276 9.57 28.19 -12.08
C ARG A 276 9.47 28.16 -13.61
N SER A 277 9.75 29.26 -14.26
CA SER A 277 9.65 29.34 -15.72
C SER A 277 10.63 28.43 -16.43
N ALA A 278 11.81 28.20 -15.83
CA ALA A 278 12.81 27.27 -16.38
C ALA A 278 12.30 25.80 -16.31
N VAL A 279 11.74 25.38 -15.18
CA VAL A 279 11.20 24.03 -14.96
C VAL A 279 9.97 23.80 -15.85
N GLU A 280 8.96 24.66 -15.73
CA GLU A 280 7.71 24.52 -16.50
C GLU A 280 7.98 24.59 -18.01
N GLY A 281 8.82 25.54 -18.43
CA GLY A 281 9.20 25.70 -19.84
C GLY A 281 9.99 24.51 -20.39
N LYS A 282 10.81 23.84 -19.55
CA LYS A 282 11.55 22.66 -19.99
C LYS A 282 10.67 21.43 -20.10
N ILE A 283 9.74 21.21 -19.15
CA ILE A 283 8.74 20.14 -19.23
C ILE A 283 7.87 20.31 -20.48
N ASP A 284 7.37 21.54 -20.72
CA ASP A 284 6.55 21.85 -21.89
C ASP A 284 7.34 21.72 -23.22
N ALA A 285 8.61 22.10 -23.23
CA ALA A 285 9.48 21.88 -24.39
C ALA A 285 9.73 20.39 -24.66
N ALA A 286 9.92 19.58 -23.63
CA ALA A 286 10.10 18.14 -23.76
C ALA A 286 8.84 17.44 -24.32
N GLU A 287 7.63 17.94 -24.02
CA GLU A 287 6.38 17.44 -24.61
C GLU A 287 6.37 17.60 -26.14
N ARG A 288 6.90 18.70 -26.65
CA ARG A 288 6.95 18.97 -28.09
C ARG A 288 8.16 18.36 -28.78
N ALA A 289 9.30 18.31 -28.10
CA ALA A 289 10.55 17.78 -28.59
C ALA A 289 11.20 16.94 -27.46
N PRO A 290 10.92 15.64 -27.38
CA PRO A 290 11.42 14.77 -26.33
C PRO A 290 12.94 14.77 -26.21
N VAL A 291 13.43 14.67 -24.97
CA VAL A 291 14.85 14.51 -24.68
C VAL A 291 15.25 13.06 -24.95
N GLU A 292 16.15 12.87 -25.91
CA GLU A 292 16.66 11.55 -26.27
C GLU A 292 17.79 11.13 -25.31
N LEU A 293 17.65 9.96 -24.65
CA LEU A 293 18.66 9.39 -23.78
C LEU A 293 18.92 7.92 -24.17
N THR A 294 20.09 7.42 -23.78
CA THR A 294 20.35 5.98 -23.74
C THR A 294 20.68 5.62 -22.31
N LEU A 295 19.75 4.94 -21.64
CA LEU A 295 19.92 4.45 -20.26
C LEU A 295 20.85 3.24 -20.27
N GLN A 296 21.72 3.14 -19.27
CA GLN A 296 22.57 1.97 -19.05
C GLN A 296 21.97 1.17 -17.89
N LEU A 297 21.26 0.10 -18.22
CA LEU A 297 20.66 -0.79 -17.25
C LEU A 297 21.47 -2.09 -17.16
N GLU A 298 21.16 -2.95 -16.18
CA GLU A 298 21.90 -4.21 -15.98
C GLU A 298 21.97 -5.12 -17.22
N ASP A 299 20.94 -5.07 -18.07
CA ASP A 299 20.85 -5.86 -19.30
C ASP A 299 21.35 -5.14 -20.55
N GLY A 300 21.90 -3.92 -20.38
CA GLY A 300 22.53 -3.18 -21.46
C GLY A 300 21.91 -1.80 -21.73
N PRO A 301 22.25 -1.21 -22.89
CA PRO A 301 21.79 0.13 -23.27
C PRO A 301 20.35 0.11 -23.80
N HIS A 302 19.51 1.03 -23.29
CA HIS A 302 18.11 1.21 -23.68
C HIS A 302 17.87 2.64 -24.16
N PRO A 303 17.54 2.88 -25.43
CA PRO A 303 17.13 4.20 -25.89
C PRO A 303 15.77 4.54 -25.32
N VAL A 304 15.63 5.76 -24.78
CA VAL A 304 14.39 6.31 -24.25
C VAL A 304 14.18 7.74 -24.75
N ARG A 305 12.91 8.09 -24.98
CA ARG A 305 12.48 9.45 -25.31
C ARG A 305 11.68 9.97 -24.14
N LEU A 306 12.21 10.99 -23.45
CA LEU A 306 11.51 11.65 -22.35
C LEU A 306 10.68 12.80 -22.92
N ASP A 307 9.39 12.55 -23.16
CA ASP A 307 8.40 13.60 -23.36
C ASP A 307 8.14 14.38 -22.07
N GLY A 308 7.24 15.34 -22.09
CA GLY A 308 6.94 16.17 -20.91
C GLY A 308 6.51 15.36 -19.70
N SER A 309 5.73 14.31 -19.91
CA SER A 309 5.28 13.42 -18.82
C SER A 309 6.44 12.65 -18.20
N LYS A 310 7.26 11.99 -19.01
CA LYS A 310 8.42 11.24 -18.53
C LYS A 310 9.50 12.16 -17.92
N PHE A 311 9.70 13.34 -18.48
CA PHE A 311 10.58 14.33 -17.90
C PHE A 311 10.11 14.75 -16.52
N LEU A 312 8.80 15.05 -16.36
CA LEU A 312 8.18 15.36 -15.07
C LEU A 312 8.34 14.18 -14.09
N MET A 313 8.15 12.91 -14.53
CA MET A 313 8.35 11.73 -13.69
C MET A 313 9.76 11.66 -13.12
N VAL A 314 10.80 11.95 -13.90
CA VAL A 314 12.18 11.98 -13.39
C VAL A 314 12.35 13.05 -12.32
N LEU A 315 11.78 14.24 -12.49
CA LEU A 315 11.84 15.29 -11.45
C LEU A 315 11.08 14.90 -10.18
N LEU A 316 9.94 14.25 -10.32
CA LEU A 316 9.16 13.73 -9.20
C LEU A 316 9.90 12.61 -8.46
N HIS A 317 10.60 11.76 -9.18
CA HIS A 317 11.48 10.74 -8.60
C HIS A 317 12.61 11.39 -7.80
N MET A 318 13.28 12.43 -8.32
CA MET A 318 14.29 13.20 -7.57
C MET A 318 13.72 13.74 -6.25
N MET A 319 12.48 14.23 -6.23
CA MET A 319 11.83 14.68 -4.99
C MET A 319 11.63 13.52 -4.00
N ARG A 320 11.21 12.36 -4.48
CA ARG A 320 10.97 11.17 -3.65
C ARG A 320 12.25 10.62 -3.05
N GLU A 321 13.34 10.61 -3.80
CA GLU A 321 14.65 10.14 -3.33
C GLU A 321 15.40 11.15 -2.43
N GLY A 322 14.76 12.30 -2.12
CA GLY A 322 15.37 13.34 -1.28
C GLY A 322 16.32 14.29 -2.03
N GLU A 323 16.37 14.20 -3.34
CA GLU A 323 17.29 14.95 -4.20
C GLU A 323 16.64 16.18 -4.87
N ALA A 324 15.57 16.71 -4.26
CA ALA A 324 14.88 17.90 -4.76
C ALA A 324 15.81 19.11 -4.97
N ALA A 325 16.85 19.24 -4.14
CA ALA A 325 17.85 20.31 -4.23
C ALA A 325 18.65 20.29 -5.55
N LEU A 326 18.73 19.16 -6.24
CA LEU A 326 19.43 19.01 -7.52
C LEU A 326 18.56 19.36 -8.73
N ILE A 327 17.24 19.51 -8.57
CA ILE A 327 16.33 19.83 -9.68
C ILE A 327 16.70 21.13 -10.39
N PRO A 328 17.01 22.26 -9.70
CA PRO A 328 17.39 23.50 -10.36
C PRO A 328 18.59 23.33 -11.31
N GLU A 329 19.66 22.66 -10.84
CA GLU A 329 20.85 22.42 -11.66
C GLU A 329 20.59 21.40 -12.78
N THR A 330 19.80 20.36 -12.52
CA THR A 330 19.42 19.38 -13.56
C THR A 330 18.71 20.06 -14.72
N VAL A 331 17.74 20.92 -14.45
CA VAL A 331 17.01 21.66 -15.48
C VAL A 331 17.93 22.63 -16.23
N ALA A 332 18.77 23.39 -15.51
CA ALA A 332 19.73 24.32 -16.10
C ALA A 332 20.78 23.57 -16.97
N ALA A 333 21.27 22.41 -16.54
CA ALA A 333 22.17 21.57 -17.31
C ALA A 333 21.54 21.09 -18.62
N VAL A 334 20.32 20.59 -18.57
CA VAL A 334 19.57 20.15 -19.76
C VAL A 334 19.34 21.30 -20.74
N GLN A 335 19.09 22.53 -20.26
CA GLN A 335 18.98 23.71 -21.13
C GLN A 335 20.28 24.01 -21.87
N ARG A 336 21.44 23.71 -21.28
CA ARG A 336 22.75 23.82 -21.89
C ARG A 336 23.17 22.62 -22.76
N GLY A 337 22.29 21.60 -22.88
CA GLY A 337 22.56 20.36 -23.62
C GLY A 337 23.29 19.28 -22.80
N ASP A 338 23.49 19.50 -21.50
CA ASP A 338 24.07 18.50 -20.60
C ASP A 338 22.99 17.67 -19.91
N VAL A 339 22.87 16.40 -20.30
CA VAL A 339 21.84 15.48 -19.83
C VAL A 339 22.32 14.49 -18.76
N ARG A 340 23.56 14.62 -18.25
CA ARG A 340 24.18 13.60 -17.38
C ARG A 340 23.42 13.41 -16.08
N LEU A 341 23.03 14.49 -15.36
CA LEU A 341 22.23 14.40 -14.15
C LEU A 341 20.84 13.81 -14.44
N LEU A 342 20.15 14.33 -15.46
CA LEU A 342 18.85 13.82 -15.87
C LEU A 342 18.92 12.30 -16.19
N LYS A 343 19.96 11.89 -16.90
CA LYS A 343 20.18 10.46 -17.24
C LYS A 343 20.40 9.61 -16.00
N MET A 344 21.20 10.06 -15.05
CA MET A 344 21.47 9.35 -13.80
C MET A 344 20.17 9.06 -13.04
N PHE A 345 19.32 10.06 -12.87
CA PHE A 345 18.04 9.88 -12.20
C PHE A 345 17.01 9.11 -13.03
N ALA A 346 17.08 9.18 -14.34
CA ALA A 346 16.26 8.36 -15.21
C ALA A 346 16.67 6.87 -15.14
N GLU A 347 17.96 6.56 -15.03
CA GLU A 347 18.48 5.20 -14.82
C GLU A 347 18.07 4.66 -13.46
N ASP A 348 18.15 5.47 -12.42
CA ASP A 348 17.71 5.11 -11.07
C ASP A 348 16.20 4.85 -11.01
N LEU A 349 15.39 5.75 -11.56
CA LEU A 349 13.95 5.57 -11.68
C LEU A 349 13.59 4.27 -12.42
N GLU A 350 14.22 4.02 -13.56
CA GLU A 350 13.89 2.83 -14.36
C GLU A 350 14.34 1.53 -13.67
N SER A 351 15.46 1.56 -12.93
CA SER A 351 16.00 0.38 -12.23
C SER A 351 15.15 0.02 -11.00
N ASN A 352 14.64 1.00 -10.29
CA ASN A 352 13.92 0.80 -9.02
C ASN A 352 12.40 0.66 -9.21
N ASP A 353 11.79 1.51 -10.06
CA ASP A 353 10.34 1.60 -10.20
C ASP A 353 9.85 1.23 -11.60
N GLY A 354 10.72 1.38 -12.62
CA GLY A 354 10.29 1.32 -14.01
C GLY A 354 9.48 2.56 -14.42
N GLY A 355 8.88 2.51 -15.59
CA GLY A 355 7.92 3.51 -16.04
C GLY A 355 8.42 4.44 -17.15
N LEU A 356 9.71 4.47 -17.43
CA LEU A 356 10.24 5.20 -18.60
C LEU A 356 10.22 4.33 -19.86
N LEU A 357 10.56 3.06 -19.73
CA LEU A 357 10.56 2.09 -20.83
C LEU A 357 9.28 1.27 -20.89
N GLU A 358 8.63 1.05 -19.76
CA GLU A 358 7.50 0.15 -19.61
C GLU A 358 6.34 0.77 -18.83
N GLN A 359 5.18 0.13 -18.95
CA GLN A 359 4.00 0.49 -18.21
C GLN A 359 4.10 -0.04 -16.77
N ASN A 360 3.58 0.74 -15.84
CA ASN A 360 3.65 0.52 -14.40
C ASN A 360 3.25 -0.92 -14.00
N ALA A 361 4.18 -1.68 -13.41
CA ALA A 361 3.94 -3.05 -12.96
C ALA A 361 2.83 -3.19 -11.90
N GLN A 362 2.48 -2.11 -11.19
CA GLN A 362 1.38 -2.09 -10.21
C GLN A 362 0.01 -2.44 -10.82
N GLN A 363 -0.18 -2.26 -12.12
CA GLN A 363 -1.44 -2.64 -12.80
C GLN A 363 -1.72 -4.14 -12.76
N PHE A 364 -0.71 -4.95 -12.46
CA PHE A 364 -0.83 -6.40 -12.39
C PHE A 364 -0.90 -6.93 -10.95
N ASP A 365 -0.78 -6.06 -9.97
CA ASP A 365 -0.97 -6.36 -8.56
C ASP A 365 -2.47 -6.45 -8.25
N GLY A 366 -2.91 -7.66 -7.90
CA GLY A 366 -4.32 -7.90 -7.71
C GLY A 366 -4.90 -7.27 -6.44
N LEU A 367 -4.10 -7.12 -5.39
CA LEU A 367 -4.54 -6.42 -4.19
C LEU A 367 -4.67 -4.92 -4.45
N TYR A 368 -3.69 -4.32 -5.12
CA TYR A 368 -3.75 -2.92 -5.56
C TYR A 368 -5.04 -2.66 -6.34
N ASN A 369 -5.30 -3.48 -7.36
CA ASN A 369 -6.50 -3.35 -8.18
C ASN A 369 -7.78 -3.48 -7.37
N SER A 370 -7.83 -4.39 -6.38
CA SER A 370 -9.02 -4.59 -5.54
C SER A 370 -9.30 -3.35 -4.68
N ILE A 371 -8.27 -2.81 -4.03
CA ILE A 371 -8.40 -1.65 -3.15
C ILE A 371 -8.64 -0.37 -3.95
N GLU A 372 -7.83 -0.10 -4.96
CA GLU A 372 -7.95 1.11 -5.76
C GLU A 372 -9.29 1.21 -6.51
N CYS A 373 -9.75 0.12 -7.13
CA CYS A 373 -11.05 0.13 -7.79
C CYS A 373 -12.20 0.32 -6.81
N ARG A 374 -12.08 -0.23 -5.59
CA ARG A 374 -13.11 -0.17 -4.57
C ARG A 374 -13.14 1.17 -3.83
N GLU A 375 -11.99 1.65 -3.40
CA GLU A 375 -11.88 2.72 -2.41
C GLU A 375 -11.56 4.09 -3.05
N THR A 376 -10.81 4.10 -4.14
CA THR A 376 -10.33 5.32 -4.80
C THR A 376 -11.10 5.61 -6.09
N TRP A 377 -10.96 4.77 -7.11
CA TRP A 377 -11.53 5.02 -8.44
C TRP A 377 -13.06 4.99 -8.49
N ALA A 378 -13.71 4.23 -7.61
CA ALA A 378 -15.17 4.23 -7.52
C ALA A 378 -15.74 5.60 -7.11
N THR A 379 -14.91 6.50 -6.57
CA THR A 379 -15.33 7.81 -6.05
C THR A 379 -14.78 9.00 -6.82
N VAL A 380 -13.98 8.75 -7.88
CA VAL A 380 -13.43 9.81 -8.74
C VAL A 380 -14.55 10.46 -9.57
N ASP A 381 -14.69 11.77 -9.43
CA ASP A 381 -15.45 12.58 -10.40
C ASP A 381 -14.60 12.76 -11.67
N ARG A 382 -14.90 11.96 -12.67
CA ARG A 382 -14.15 11.93 -13.94
C ARG A 382 -14.18 13.26 -14.70
N ALA A 383 -15.26 14.01 -14.58
CA ALA A 383 -15.40 15.29 -15.26
C ALA A 383 -14.52 16.35 -14.57
N ALA A 384 -14.61 16.43 -13.25
CA ALA A 384 -13.77 17.33 -12.46
C ALA A 384 -12.28 16.99 -12.60
N ARG A 385 -11.91 15.70 -12.56
CA ARG A 385 -10.52 15.25 -12.77
C ARG A 385 -9.99 15.67 -14.16
N ARG A 386 -10.76 15.40 -15.20
CA ARG A 386 -10.39 15.81 -16.57
C ARG A 386 -10.15 17.31 -16.66
N LYS A 387 -11.07 18.11 -16.14
CA LYS A 387 -10.93 19.57 -16.10
C LYS A 387 -9.66 19.99 -15.34
N MET A 388 -9.37 19.35 -14.21
CA MET A 388 -8.15 19.62 -13.43
C MET A 388 -6.89 19.33 -14.26
N ILE A 389 -6.82 18.17 -14.91
CA ILE A 389 -5.70 17.79 -15.79
C ILE A 389 -5.50 18.85 -16.90
N GLU A 390 -6.59 19.26 -17.56
CA GLU A 390 -6.55 20.25 -18.64
C GLU A 390 -6.09 21.66 -18.18
N THR A 391 -6.42 22.04 -16.94
CA THR A 391 -6.13 23.37 -16.40
C THR A 391 -4.85 23.45 -15.58
N SER A 392 -4.19 22.33 -15.27
CA SER A 392 -2.99 22.30 -14.42
C SER A 392 -1.66 22.49 -15.19
N GLY A 393 -1.72 22.77 -16.49
CA GLY A 393 -0.52 22.94 -17.31
C GLY A 393 0.37 21.71 -17.28
N VAL A 394 1.67 21.92 -17.14
CA VAL A 394 2.67 20.82 -17.13
C VAL A 394 2.48 19.83 -15.98
N TYR A 395 1.91 20.23 -14.85
CA TYR A 395 1.66 19.37 -13.68
C TYR A 395 0.56 18.34 -13.91
N GLY A 396 -0.26 18.54 -14.97
CA GLY A 396 -1.25 17.58 -15.41
C GLY A 396 -0.70 16.48 -16.31
N PHE A 397 0.56 16.56 -16.76
CA PHE A 397 1.11 15.64 -17.77
C PHE A 397 1.21 14.21 -17.24
N ASN A 398 1.66 14.02 -16.01
CA ASN A 398 1.71 12.70 -15.39
C ASN A 398 0.30 12.08 -15.31
N ALA A 399 -0.69 12.85 -14.88
CA ALA A 399 -2.07 12.39 -14.75
C ALA A 399 -2.76 12.06 -16.10
N ARG A 400 -2.26 12.58 -17.22
CA ARG A 400 -2.74 12.22 -18.57
C ARG A 400 -2.34 10.80 -18.94
N THR A 401 -1.14 10.40 -18.55
CA THR A 401 -0.57 9.09 -18.85
C THR A 401 -0.88 8.08 -17.78
N SER A 402 -1.21 8.54 -16.56
CA SER A 402 -1.71 7.68 -15.50
C SER A 402 -2.96 6.98 -16.04
N LYS A 403 -2.77 5.72 -16.41
CA LYS A 403 -3.80 4.94 -17.06
C LYS A 403 -4.91 4.69 -16.05
N SER A 404 -5.74 5.69 -15.98
CA SER A 404 -7.05 5.67 -15.39
C SER A 404 -7.72 4.34 -15.63
N PRO A 405 -8.65 4.01 -14.84
CA PRO A 405 -9.39 2.83 -14.48
C PRO A 405 -9.78 1.88 -15.63
N ALA A 406 -8.97 1.76 -16.67
CA ALA A 406 -9.16 0.73 -17.69
C ALA A 406 -9.20 -0.68 -17.08
N PHE A 407 -8.56 -0.86 -15.93
CA PHE A 407 -8.58 -2.12 -15.20
C PHE A 407 -9.82 -2.31 -14.31
N CYS A 408 -10.40 -1.26 -13.74
CA CYS A 408 -11.55 -1.41 -12.84
C CYS A 408 -12.79 -2.03 -13.50
N PRO A 409 -13.16 -1.69 -14.76
CA PRO A 409 -14.24 -2.39 -15.46
C PRO A 409 -13.99 -3.89 -15.67
N VAL A 410 -12.72 -4.31 -15.73
CA VAL A 410 -12.31 -5.71 -15.79
C VAL A 410 -12.32 -6.33 -14.41
N TRP A 411 -11.78 -5.63 -13.41
CA TRP A 411 -11.62 -6.13 -12.05
C TRP A 411 -12.93 -6.33 -11.29
N ARG A 412 -13.91 -5.43 -11.47
CA ARG A 412 -15.30 -5.55 -11.01
C ARG A 412 -15.45 -5.89 -9.53
N VAL A 413 -14.93 -5.04 -8.66
CA VAL A 413 -15.19 -5.09 -7.23
C VAL A 413 -16.24 -4.06 -6.83
N PRO A 414 -17.09 -4.32 -5.82
CA PRO A 414 -18.08 -3.34 -5.35
C PRO A 414 -17.39 -2.11 -4.74
N ALA A 415 -17.98 -0.92 -4.95
CA ALA A 415 -17.49 0.32 -4.36
C ALA A 415 -17.56 0.28 -2.82
N ALA A 416 -16.61 0.94 -2.16
CA ALA A 416 -16.61 1.10 -0.72
C ALA A 416 -17.79 1.95 -0.26
N PRO A 417 -18.48 1.58 0.83
CA PRO A 417 -19.52 2.42 1.42
C PRO A 417 -18.94 3.75 1.91
N ALA A 418 -19.78 4.78 1.93
CA ALA A 418 -19.35 6.13 2.33
C ALA A 418 -18.77 6.19 3.76
N THR A 419 -19.16 5.27 4.64
CA THR A 419 -18.68 5.18 6.01
C THR A 419 -17.19 4.88 6.10
N GLU A 420 -16.62 4.11 5.16
CA GLU A 420 -15.19 3.81 5.12
C GLU A 420 -14.33 5.03 4.74
N ARG A 421 -14.95 6.03 4.10
CA ARG A 421 -14.30 7.29 3.70
C ARG A 421 -14.45 8.41 4.73
N GLN A 422 -15.06 8.14 5.88
CA GLN A 422 -15.15 9.13 6.94
C GLN A 422 -13.79 9.30 7.63
N PRO A 423 -13.49 10.50 8.16
CA PRO A 423 -12.31 10.70 9.00
C PRO A 423 -12.28 9.72 10.18
N VAL A 424 -11.08 9.31 10.55
CA VAL A 424 -10.87 8.44 11.71
C VAL A 424 -10.74 9.28 12.96
N LYS A 425 -11.58 9.00 13.95
CA LYS A 425 -11.56 9.63 15.29
C LYS A 425 -11.19 8.57 16.29
N ALA A 426 -9.97 8.61 16.79
CA ALA A 426 -9.48 7.65 17.78
C ALA A 426 -8.61 8.36 18.82
N ALA A 427 -8.84 8.06 20.10
CA ALA A 427 -8.04 8.58 21.22
C ALA A 427 -6.72 7.79 21.37
N VAL A 428 -5.98 7.62 20.29
CA VAL A 428 -4.70 6.90 20.24
C VAL A 428 -3.58 7.91 20.07
N PRO A 429 -2.56 7.94 20.95
CA PRO A 429 -1.38 8.77 20.75
C PRO A 429 -0.74 8.49 19.40
N THR A 430 -0.71 9.48 18.51
CA THR A 430 -0.29 9.30 17.12
C THR A 430 0.72 10.37 16.72
N LEU A 431 1.84 9.94 16.15
CA LEU A 431 2.79 10.81 15.46
C LEU A 431 2.54 10.73 13.95
N LEU A 432 2.33 11.88 13.32
CA LEU A 432 2.16 12.01 11.88
C LEU A 432 3.46 12.58 11.28
N LEU A 433 4.02 11.91 10.31
CA LEU A 433 5.20 12.33 9.57
C LEU A 433 4.81 12.60 8.11
N SER A 434 5.45 13.61 7.51
CA SER A 434 5.24 13.95 6.09
C SER A 434 6.50 14.59 5.54
N GLY A 435 6.97 14.14 4.39
CA GLY A 435 8.07 14.75 3.66
C GLY A 435 7.66 16.09 3.04
N THR A 436 8.54 17.08 3.09
CA THR A 436 8.27 18.44 2.57
C THR A 436 7.92 18.46 1.08
N PHE A 437 8.59 17.59 0.30
CA PHE A 437 8.41 17.45 -1.14
C PHE A 437 7.61 16.21 -1.54
N ASP A 438 6.93 15.60 -0.57
CA ASP A 438 6.13 14.41 -0.85
C ASP A 438 4.91 14.77 -1.72
N TRP A 439 4.95 14.31 -2.94
CA TRP A 439 3.88 14.48 -3.94
C TRP A 439 2.95 13.27 -4.02
N LEU A 440 3.24 12.17 -3.33
CA LEU A 440 2.36 10.98 -3.24
C LEU A 440 1.39 11.12 -2.07
N THR A 441 1.94 11.44 -0.90
CA THR A 441 1.18 11.62 0.36
C THR A 441 1.55 12.98 1.00
N PRO A 442 1.06 14.10 0.42
CA PRO A 442 1.56 15.43 0.73
C PRO A 442 1.29 15.84 2.19
N PRO A 443 2.09 16.77 2.74
CA PRO A 443 1.91 17.27 4.11
C PRO A 443 0.49 17.76 4.42
N ALA A 444 -0.26 18.20 3.41
CA ALA A 444 -1.64 18.62 3.55
C ALA A 444 -2.55 17.50 4.06
N TRP A 445 -2.27 16.25 3.69
CA TRP A 445 -3.06 15.09 4.15
C TRP A 445 -2.76 14.71 5.60
N GLY A 446 -1.50 14.85 6.03
CA GLY A 446 -1.16 14.72 7.45
C GLY A 446 -1.87 15.78 8.31
N ARG A 447 -1.87 17.04 7.84
CA ARG A 447 -2.64 18.12 8.49
C ARG A 447 -4.15 17.86 8.50
N GLU A 448 -4.68 17.27 7.43
CA GLU A 448 -6.10 16.89 7.37
C GLU A 448 -6.42 15.78 8.37
N ALA A 449 -5.59 14.73 8.45
CA ALA A 449 -5.77 13.67 9.44
C ALA A 449 -5.69 14.18 10.89
N ALA A 450 -4.80 15.13 11.16
CA ALA A 450 -4.58 15.70 12.50
C ALA A 450 -5.78 16.52 13.06
N ARG A 451 -6.81 16.79 12.24
CA ARG A 451 -8.01 17.51 12.68
C ARG A 451 -8.98 16.65 13.50
N TYR A 452 -8.80 15.38 13.47
CA TYR A 452 -9.73 14.39 14.03
C TYR A 452 -9.09 13.52 15.09
#